data_129ad7994519f03d7b4bc031671f6122
#
_entry.id   129ad7994519f03d7b4bc031671f6122
#
_cell.length_a   1.000
_cell.length_b   1.000
_cell.length_c   1.000
_cell.angle_alpha   90.00
_cell.angle_beta   90.00
_cell.angle_gamma   90.00
#
_symmetry.space_group_name_H-M   'P 1'
#
loop_
_entity.id
_entity.type
_entity.pdbx_description
1 polymer ?
#
loop_
_entity_poly.entity_id
_entity_poly.type
_entity_poly.pdbx_seq_one_letter_code
_entity_poly.pdbx_strand_id
1 'polypeptide(L)'
;MKNKTKKYCIVFALVLILSACIGRLVFQEQEKQQVQLTVVLPRGSEQETSALMEGVRDCAQEYEIQMQVLYGTAWTQQQWEKTVQEEQTLGSKGILLLYPERFLSISRTDEQAYAAMPVLCCSNEPYTCFPFQASFDRTDVQSDDVVSDGGLTAEQMTAIQSGSLRGVWVPNWYQLGYRSAQELYFHAEGSAMESVQADMLWVSKQALDAGTYDALLGE
;
A
#
# COMPACT_ATOMS: atom_id res chain seq x y z
N MET A 1 -34.98 27.13 54.73
CA MET A 1 -34.93 27.03 53.24
C MET A 1 -33.54 27.11 52.61
N LYS A 2 -32.56 27.80 53.19
CA LYS A 2 -31.20 27.96 52.60
C LYS A 2 -30.36 26.68 52.35
N ASN A 3 -30.63 25.57 53.07
CA ASN A 3 -29.82 24.34 52.94
C ASN A 3 -30.24 23.41 51.79
N LYS A 4 -31.51 23.49 51.34
CA LYS A 4 -31.99 22.67 50.20
C LYS A 4 -31.45 23.23 48.89
N THR A 5 -31.41 24.55 48.70
CA THR A 5 -30.90 25.19 47.49
C THR A 5 -29.39 24.92 47.28
N LYS A 6 -28.58 24.90 48.32
CA LYS A 6 -27.17 24.55 48.23
C LYS A 6 -26.95 23.10 47.75
N LYS A 7 -27.78 22.16 48.24
CA LYS A 7 -27.68 20.75 47.78
C LYS A 7 -28.04 20.60 46.29
N TYR A 8 -29.06 21.30 45.79
CA TYR A 8 -29.39 21.26 44.37
C TYR A 8 -28.32 21.88 43.47
N CYS A 9 -27.67 22.96 43.89
CA CYS A 9 -26.57 23.59 43.16
C CYS A 9 -25.35 22.63 43.07
N ILE A 10 -25.04 21.88 44.11
CA ILE A 10 -23.93 20.90 44.13
C ILE A 10 -24.23 19.74 43.19
N VAL A 11 -25.44 19.20 43.23
CA VAL A 11 -25.86 18.09 42.35
C VAL A 11 -25.86 18.53 40.88
N PHE A 12 -26.33 19.73 40.58
CA PHE A 12 -26.33 20.29 39.22
C PHE A 12 -24.90 20.51 38.69
N ALA A 13 -23.99 21.02 39.54
CA ALA A 13 -22.56 21.16 39.17
C ALA A 13 -21.89 19.81 38.91
N LEU A 14 -22.20 18.77 39.73
CA LEU A 14 -21.68 17.40 39.50
C LEU A 14 -22.19 16.79 38.21
N VAL A 15 -23.45 16.97 37.86
CA VAL A 15 -24.03 16.51 36.59
C VAL A 15 -23.39 17.19 35.39
N LEU A 16 -23.13 18.51 35.48
CA LEU A 16 -22.42 19.23 34.40
C LEU A 16 -20.96 18.77 34.22
N ILE A 17 -20.26 18.51 35.33
CA ILE A 17 -18.89 17.98 35.27
C ILE A 17 -18.90 16.56 34.66
N LEU A 18 -19.86 15.72 35.06
CA LEU A 18 -19.98 14.35 34.55
C LEU A 18 -20.30 14.34 33.04
N SER A 19 -21.22 15.21 32.60
CA SER A 19 -21.57 15.34 31.18
C SER A 19 -20.40 15.90 30.34
N ALA A 20 -19.61 16.82 30.89
CA ALA A 20 -18.40 17.32 30.24
C ALA A 20 -17.27 16.25 30.16
N CYS A 21 -17.15 15.41 31.20
CA CYS A 21 -16.21 14.28 31.17
C CYS A 21 -16.63 13.20 30.17
N ILE A 22 -17.92 12.85 30.13
CA ILE A 22 -18.47 11.89 29.16
C ILE A 22 -18.33 12.47 27.73
N GLY A 23 -18.66 13.75 27.53
CA GLY A 23 -18.45 14.42 26.26
C GLY A 23 -16.99 14.37 25.79
N ARG A 24 -16.03 14.62 26.68
CA ARG A 24 -14.60 14.49 26.35
C ARG A 24 -14.19 13.06 26.01
N LEU A 25 -14.68 12.06 26.74
CA LEU A 25 -14.38 10.65 26.45
C LEU A 25 -14.97 10.24 25.09
N VAL A 26 -16.18 10.62 24.79
CA VAL A 26 -16.84 10.33 23.49
C VAL A 26 -16.12 11.09 22.35
N PHE A 27 -15.68 12.33 22.56
CA PHE A 27 -14.88 13.06 21.55
C PHE A 27 -13.45 12.52 21.40
N GLN A 28 -12.84 12.00 22.44
CA GLN A 28 -11.52 11.34 22.34
C GLN A 28 -11.56 9.98 21.61
N GLU A 29 -12.69 9.25 21.68
CA GLU A 29 -12.87 8.05 20.88
C GLU A 29 -13.08 8.33 19.38
N GLN A 30 -13.42 9.56 18.99
CA GLN A 30 -13.64 9.94 17.58
C GLN A 30 -12.38 10.44 16.83
N GLU A 31 -11.30 10.76 17.51
CA GLU A 31 -10.00 10.90 16.85
C GLU A 31 -9.31 9.52 16.77
N LYS A 32 -9.93 8.55 16.09
CA LYS A 32 -9.13 7.45 15.52
C LYS A 32 -8.08 8.12 14.65
N GLN A 33 -6.87 8.12 15.15
CA GLN A 33 -5.74 8.68 14.42
C GLN A 33 -5.67 7.92 13.10
N GLN A 34 -6.06 8.59 12.02
CA GLN A 34 -6.11 8.00 10.68
C GLN A 34 -4.73 7.44 10.36
N VAL A 35 -4.63 6.18 9.98
CA VAL A 35 -3.35 5.57 9.63
C VAL A 35 -2.78 6.32 8.44
N GLN A 36 -1.55 6.79 8.54
CA GLN A 36 -0.82 7.40 7.44
C GLN A 36 0.19 6.41 6.89
N LEU A 37 0.18 6.22 5.57
CA LEU A 37 1.16 5.41 4.84
C LEU A 37 1.86 6.26 3.79
N THR A 38 3.12 5.93 3.52
CA THR A 38 3.94 6.60 2.50
C THR A 38 4.24 5.63 1.37
N VAL A 39 4.00 6.07 0.13
CA VAL A 39 4.40 5.34 -1.07
C VAL A 39 5.59 6.05 -1.70
N VAL A 40 6.66 5.33 -1.94
CA VAL A 40 7.86 5.85 -2.59
C VAL A 40 8.05 5.16 -3.93
N LEU A 41 8.11 5.92 -5.01
CA LEU A 41 8.26 5.41 -6.37
C LEU A 41 9.28 6.21 -7.18
N PRO A 42 9.86 5.64 -8.25
CA PRO A 42 10.77 6.36 -9.12
C PRO A 42 10.06 7.53 -9.81
N ARG A 43 10.75 8.63 -9.96
CA ARG A 43 10.23 9.76 -10.74
C ARG A 43 10.05 9.36 -12.21
N GLY A 44 8.90 9.65 -12.79
CA GLY A 44 8.58 9.35 -14.20
C GLY A 44 8.04 7.94 -14.42
N SER A 45 7.69 7.20 -13.34
CA SER A 45 7.07 5.87 -13.42
C SER A 45 5.53 5.90 -13.28
N GLU A 46 4.92 7.08 -13.31
CA GLU A 46 3.51 7.27 -12.97
C GLU A 46 2.57 6.45 -13.87
N GLN A 47 2.89 6.36 -15.17
CA GLN A 47 2.10 5.56 -16.11
C GLN A 47 2.30 4.06 -15.85
N GLU A 48 3.53 3.62 -15.63
CA GLU A 48 3.89 2.22 -15.40
C GLU A 48 3.32 1.68 -14.08
N THR A 49 3.23 2.54 -13.06
CA THR A 49 2.71 2.19 -11.74
C THR A 49 1.22 2.51 -11.57
N SER A 50 0.51 2.94 -12.62
CA SER A 50 -0.87 3.43 -12.52
C SER A 50 -1.83 2.41 -11.91
N ALA A 51 -1.85 1.18 -12.41
CA ALA A 51 -2.71 0.11 -11.93
C ALA A 51 -2.40 -0.28 -10.46
N LEU A 52 -1.11 -0.34 -10.10
CA LEU A 52 -0.70 -0.59 -8.73
C LEU A 52 -1.19 0.54 -7.80
N MET A 53 -0.99 1.80 -8.21
CA MET A 53 -1.41 2.96 -7.44
C MET A 53 -2.93 3.10 -7.35
N GLU A 54 -3.69 2.57 -8.31
CA GLU A 54 -5.14 2.47 -8.23
C GLU A 54 -5.54 1.51 -7.10
N GLY A 55 -4.98 0.30 -7.07
CA GLY A 55 -5.21 -0.65 -5.98
C GLY A 55 -4.84 -0.07 -4.61
N VAL A 56 -3.73 0.65 -4.51
CA VAL A 56 -3.34 1.34 -3.26
C VAL A 56 -4.37 2.40 -2.87
N ARG A 57 -4.90 3.20 -3.81
CA ARG A 57 -5.91 4.23 -3.52
C ARG A 57 -7.24 3.63 -3.08
N ASP A 58 -7.66 2.54 -3.72
CA ASP A 58 -8.91 1.88 -3.36
C ASP A 58 -8.83 1.28 -1.96
N CYS A 59 -7.72 0.64 -1.61
CA CYS A 59 -7.46 0.21 -0.24
C CYS A 59 -7.45 1.40 0.73
N ALA A 60 -6.80 2.50 0.36
CA ALA A 60 -6.75 3.68 1.21
C ALA A 60 -8.13 4.30 1.43
N GLN A 61 -8.99 4.27 0.43
CA GLN A 61 -10.38 4.72 0.54
C GLN A 61 -11.21 3.79 1.44
N GLU A 62 -11.05 2.48 1.30
CA GLU A 62 -11.80 1.48 2.07
C GLU A 62 -11.46 1.53 3.56
N TYR A 63 -10.18 1.69 3.90
CA TYR A 63 -9.69 1.69 5.28
C TYR A 63 -9.46 3.09 5.86
N GLU A 64 -9.86 4.14 5.14
CA GLU A 64 -9.69 5.55 5.56
C GLU A 64 -8.21 5.91 5.85
N ILE A 65 -7.28 5.39 5.02
CA ILE A 65 -5.85 5.62 5.15
C ILE A 65 -5.46 6.97 4.52
N GLN A 66 -4.67 7.76 5.23
CA GLN A 66 -3.99 8.92 4.62
C GLN A 66 -2.77 8.45 3.85
N MET A 67 -2.70 8.80 2.56
CA MET A 67 -1.56 8.45 1.73
C MET A 67 -0.72 9.66 1.38
N GLN A 68 0.60 9.50 1.54
CA GLN A 68 1.61 10.41 1.01
C GLN A 68 2.39 9.71 -0.10
N VAL A 69 2.67 10.42 -1.19
CA VAL A 69 3.43 9.89 -2.32
C VAL A 69 4.73 10.68 -2.46
N LEU A 70 5.85 10.00 -2.45
CA LEU A 70 7.18 10.56 -2.64
C LEU A 70 7.82 10.01 -3.92
N TYR A 71 8.58 10.85 -4.60
CA TYR A 71 9.27 10.49 -5.84
C TYR A 71 10.78 10.43 -5.61
N GLY A 72 11.33 9.21 -5.70
CA GLY A 72 12.77 8.98 -5.66
C GLY A 72 13.45 9.34 -6.98
N THR A 73 14.63 9.94 -6.90
CA THR A 73 15.45 10.24 -8.07
C THR A 73 16.75 9.45 -8.05
N ALA A 74 17.75 9.90 -7.31
CA ALA A 74 19.03 9.20 -7.16
C ALA A 74 19.41 9.28 -5.68
N TRP A 75 18.72 8.49 -4.86
CA TRP A 75 18.91 8.54 -3.43
C TRP A 75 20.09 7.69 -2.98
N THR A 76 20.94 8.28 -2.16
CA THR A 76 21.93 7.57 -1.39
C THR A 76 21.29 6.93 -0.15
N GLN A 77 22.01 6.02 0.49
CA GLN A 77 21.60 5.45 1.78
C GLN A 77 21.28 6.54 2.81
N GLN A 78 22.11 7.57 2.96
CA GLN A 78 21.90 8.65 3.91
C GLN A 78 20.59 9.45 3.61
N GLN A 79 20.28 9.67 2.34
CA GLN A 79 19.03 10.33 1.94
C GLN A 79 17.81 9.46 2.25
N TRP A 80 17.91 8.16 2.01
CA TRP A 80 16.87 7.20 2.37
C TRP A 80 16.61 7.19 3.88
N GLU A 81 17.64 7.02 4.70
CA GLU A 81 17.52 7.03 6.16
C GLU A 81 16.88 8.33 6.67
N LYS A 82 17.30 9.47 6.13
CA LYS A 82 16.70 10.76 6.45
C LYS A 82 15.21 10.80 6.07
N THR A 83 14.85 10.32 4.89
CA THR A 83 13.45 10.24 4.44
C THR A 83 12.62 9.37 5.39
N VAL A 84 13.12 8.19 5.78
CA VAL A 84 12.42 7.32 6.74
C VAL A 84 12.19 8.02 8.08
N GLN A 85 13.18 8.75 8.60
CA GLN A 85 13.04 9.50 9.85
C GLN A 85 12.05 10.66 9.72
N GLU A 86 12.05 11.36 8.60
CA GLU A 86 11.11 12.45 8.33
C GLU A 86 9.67 11.91 8.26
N GLU A 87 9.44 10.82 7.53
CA GLU A 87 8.13 10.20 7.41
C GLU A 87 7.64 9.66 8.76
N GLN A 88 8.52 9.05 9.56
CA GLN A 88 8.19 8.62 10.91
C GLN A 88 7.78 9.81 11.80
N THR A 89 8.48 10.93 11.68
CA THR A 89 8.18 12.14 12.43
C THR A 89 6.85 12.77 12.00
N LEU A 90 6.50 12.65 10.72
CA LEU A 90 5.21 13.08 10.15
C LEU A 90 4.05 12.14 10.53
N GLY A 91 4.33 11.00 11.14
CA GLY A 91 3.32 10.05 11.63
C GLY A 91 3.02 8.88 10.71
N SER A 92 3.78 8.72 9.63
CA SER A 92 3.66 7.54 8.78
C SER A 92 3.89 6.26 9.57
N LYS A 93 3.08 5.24 9.32
CA LYS A 93 3.11 3.94 10.00
C LYS A 93 3.76 2.85 9.16
N GLY A 94 4.05 3.12 7.89
CA GLY A 94 4.71 2.20 6.99
C GLY A 94 5.01 2.81 5.63
N ILE A 95 5.95 2.20 4.92
CA ILE A 95 6.38 2.63 3.59
C ILE A 95 6.16 1.49 2.60
N LEU A 96 5.44 1.77 1.51
CA LEU A 96 5.43 0.95 0.31
C LEU A 96 6.50 1.50 -0.65
N LEU A 97 7.55 0.72 -0.87
CA LEU A 97 8.69 1.11 -1.69
C LEU A 97 8.63 0.39 -3.04
N LEU A 98 8.47 1.13 -4.12
CA LEU A 98 8.34 0.59 -5.47
C LEU A 98 9.61 0.78 -6.27
N TYR A 99 10.11 -0.30 -6.89
CA TYR A 99 11.27 -0.31 -7.79
C TYR A 99 12.50 0.45 -7.24
N PRO A 100 12.95 0.14 -6.01
CA PRO A 100 14.07 0.84 -5.40
C PRO A 100 15.35 0.75 -6.25
N GLU A 101 15.54 -0.31 -7.01
CA GLU A 101 16.67 -0.52 -7.90
C GLU A 101 16.85 0.59 -8.94
N ARG A 102 15.81 1.36 -9.21
CA ARG A 102 15.83 2.46 -10.19
C ARG A 102 16.36 3.79 -9.63
N PHE A 103 16.33 3.95 -8.32
CA PHE A 103 16.68 5.26 -7.72
C PHE A 103 17.41 5.20 -6.39
N LEU A 104 17.51 4.03 -5.78
CA LEU A 104 18.02 3.88 -4.42
C LEU A 104 19.31 3.04 -4.43
N SER A 105 20.40 3.65 -4.00
CA SER A 105 21.69 2.96 -3.83
C SER A 105 21.92 2.64 -2.35
N ILE A 106 21.61 1.40 -1.94
CA ILE A 106 21.84 0.89 -0.58
C ILE A 106 22.81 -0.28 -0.64
N SER A 107 23.77 -0.30 0.28
CA SER A 107 24.60 -1.49 0.49
C SER A 107 23.85 -2.47 1.42
N ARG A 108 23.94 -3.78 1.13
CA ARG A 108 23.22 -4.88 1.80
C ARG A 108 23.44 -5.02 3.31
N THR A 109 24.26 -4.20 3.94
CA THR A 109 24.81 -4.43 5.28
C THR A 109 24.05 -3.77 6.42
N ASP A 110 23.07 -2.90 6.17
CA ASP A 110 22.43 -2.10 7.23
C ASP A 110 20.96 -2.47 7.48
N GLU A 111 20.69 -3.76 7.76
CA GLU A 111 19.36 -4.22 8.19
C GLU A 111 18.82 -3.49 9.43
N GLN A 112 19.70 -2.91 10.25
CA GLN A 112 19.32 -2.22 11.49
C GLN A 112 18.71 -0.83 11.27
N ALA A 113 18.99 -0.17 10.15
CA ALA A 113 18.46 1.16 9.86
C ALA A 113 16.95 1.16 9.56
N TYR A 114 16.38 -0.01 9.21
CA TYR A 114 14.98 -0.17 8.82
C TYR A 114 14.07 -0.72 9.92
N ALA A 115 14.63 -1.01 11.10
CA ALA A 115 13.86 -1.58 12.22
C ALA A 115 12.83 -0.60 12.82
N ALA A 116 12.94 0.69 12.52
CA ALA A 116 12.10 1.72 13.11
C ALA A 116 10.76 1.95 12.40
N MET A 117 10.65 1.54 11.11
CA MET A 117 9.44 1.68 10.31
C MET A 117 9.33 0.50 9.33
N PRO A 118 8.18 -0.18 9.24
CA PRO A 118 7.98 -1.27 8.30
C PRO A 118 8.07 -0.77 6.86
N VAL A 119 8.87 -1.46 6.06
CA VAL A 119 9.00 -1.19 4.63
C VAL A 119 8.63 -2.45 3.86
N LEU A 120 7.58 -2.34 3.03
CA LEU A 120 7.19 -3.37 2.08
C LEU A 120 7.78 -3.00 0.72
N CYS A 121 8.66 -3.84 0.20
CA CYS A 121 9.40 -3.57 -1.03
C CYS A 121 8.80 -4.34 -2.21
N CYS A 122 8.43 -3.63 -3.27
CA CYS A 122 8.07 -4.18 -4.57
C CYS A 122 9.20 -3.91 -5.56
N SER A 123 9.89 -4.96 -5.97
CA SER A 123 11.05 -4.89 -6.86
C SER A 123 10.98 -6.00 -7.91
N ASN A 124 11.49 -5.71 -9.11
CA ASN A 124 11.64 -6.72 -10.18
C ASN A 124 12.76 -7.74 -9.86
N GLU A 125 13.67 -7.38 -8.99
CA GLU A 125 14.75 -8.23 -8.53
C GLU A 125 14.68 -8.43 -7.01
N PRO A 126 15.17 -9.56 -6.46
CA PRO A 126 15.18 -9.77 -5.01
C PRO A 126 16.04 -8.70 -4.32
N TYR A 127 15.39 -7.74 -3.71
CA TYR A 127 16.05 -6.66 -2.97
C TYR A 127 16.18 -7.05 -1.51
N THR A 128 17.23 -7.83 -1.22
CA THR A 128 17.41 -8.56 0.05
C THR A 128 17.65 -7.68 1.28
N CYS A 129 17.80 -6.37 1.11
CA CYS A 129 17.96 -5.45 2.25
C CYS A 129 16.61 -5.09 2.94
N PHE A 130 15.48 -5.42 2.35
CA PHE A 130 14.17 -5.26 2.97
C PHE A 130 13.59 -6.62 3.34
N PRO A 131 13.15 -6.83 4.60
CA PRO A 131 12.69 -8.13 5.07
C PRO A 131 11.34 -8.55 4.47
N PHE A 132 10.51 -7.57 4.08
CA PHE A 132 9.19 -7.81 3.53
C PHE A 132 9.14 -7.43 2.06
N GLN A 133 8.64 -8.36 1.25
CA GLN A 133 8.58 -8.21 -0.20
C GLN A 133 7.14 -8.28 -0.69
N ALA A 134 6.83 -7.48 -1.71
CA ALA A 134 5.63 -7.64 -2.52
C ALA A 134 6.02 -8.22 -3.88
N SER A 135 5.44 -9.33 -4.26
CA SER A 135 5.80 -10.11 -5.45
C SER A 135 4.59 -10.77 -6.08
N PHE A 136 4.80 -11.44 -7.21
CA PHE A 136 3.74 -12.22 -7.87
C PHE A 136 3.93 -13.72 -7.65
N ASP A 137 2.81 -14.40 -7.38
CA ASP A 137 2.79 -15.87 -7.37
C ASP A 137 2.84 -16.38 -8.81
N ARG A 138 3.86 -17.16 -9.11
CA ARG A 138 4.09 -17.76 -10.43
C ARG A 138 3.93 -19.29 -10.42
N THR A 139 3.28 -19.84 -9.42
CA THR A 139 3.13 -21.30 -9.27
C THR A 139 2.36 -21.93 -10.42
N ASP A 140 1.41 -21.22 -11.01
CA ASP A 140 0.61 -21.70 -12.15
C ASP A 140 1.28 -21.46 -13.51
N VAL A 141 2.36 -20.67 -13.56
CA VAL A 141 3.09 -20.36 -14.81
C VAL A 141 3.98 -21.52 -15.20
N GLN A 142 3.77 -22.09 -16.38
CA GLN A 142 4.58 -23.19 -16.92
C GLN A 142 5.78 -22.66 -17.71
N SER A 143 6.79 -23.50 -17.89
CA SER A 143 8.05 -23.11 -18.52
C SER A 143 7.93 -22.69 -19.99
N ASP A 144 6.87 -23.10 -20.68
CA ASP A 144 6.57 -22.80 -22.08
C ASP A 144 5.50 -21.70 -22.24
N ASP A 145 5.00 -21.16 -21.14
CA ASP A 145 4.05 -20.06 -21.17
C ASP A 145 4.75 -18.73 -21.49
N VAL A 146 4.03 -17.87 -22.19
CA VAL A 146 4.46 -16.48 -22.42
C VAL A 146 4.07 -15.63 -21.21
N VAL A 147 5.04 -14.95 -20.65
CA VAL A 147 4.88 -14.05 -19.51
C VAL A 147 5.22 -12.64 -19.94
N SER A 148 4.39 -11.68 -19.58
CA SER A 148 4.68 -10.27 -19.71
C SER A 148 5.00 -9.67 -18.33
N ASP A 149 6.07 -8.90 -18.21
CA ASP A 149 6.48 -8.30 -16.95
C ASP A 149 5.77 -6.97 -16.65
N GLY A 150 5.24 -6.29 -17.66
CA GLY A 150 4.61 -4.98 -17.50
C GLY A 150 3.10 -4.98 -17.67
N GLY A 151 2.61 -5.65 -18.65
CA GLY A 151 1.22 -5.65 -19.08
C GLY A 151 1.10 -6.22 -20.49
N LEU A 152 -0.09 -6.26 -21.04
CA LEU A 152 -0.32 -6.81 -22.37
C LEU A 152 0.09 -5.80 -23.45
N THR A 153 1.00 -6.18 -24.35
CA THR A 153 1.36 -5.33 -25.50
C THR A 153 0.34 -5.45 -26.63
N ALA A 154 0.24 -4.44 -27.50
CA ALA A 154 -0.63 -4.47 -28.67
C ALA A 154 -0.32 -5.66 -29.62
N GLU A 155 0.96 -6.05 -29.71
CA GLU A 155 1.38 -7.22 -30.51
C GLU A 155 0.88 -8.51 -29.87
N GLN A 156 0.98 -8.66 -28.56
CA GLN A 156 0.46 -9.81 -27.82
C GLN A 156 -1.05 -9.88 -27.92
N MET A 157 -1.77 -8.77 -27.77
CA MET A 157 -3.23 -8.73 -27.97
C MET A 157 -3.62 -9.19 -29.37
N THR A 158 -2.96 -8.70 -30.41
CA THR A 158 -3.21 -9.09 -31.79
C THR A 158 -2.93 -10.60 -32.00
N ALA A 159 -1.86 -11.12 -31.42
CA ALA A 159 -1.51 -12.53 -31.50
C ALA A 159 -2.54 -13.44 -30.80
N ILE A 160 -3.06 -13.02 -29.64
CA ILE A 160 -4.12 -13.73 -28.92
C ILE A 160 -5.43 -13.69 -29.74
N GLN A 161 -5.81 -12.51 -30.24
CA GLN A 161 -7.02 -12.34 -31.03
C GLN A 161 -7.01 -13.18 -32.31
N SER A 162 -5.88 -13.26 -33.02
CA SER A 162 -5.70 -14.08 -34.23
C SER A 162 -5.60 -15.58 -33.95
N GLY A 163 -5.41 -15.98 -32.69
CA GLY A 163 -5.20 -17.37 -32.29
C GLY A 163 -3.78 -17.89 -32.52
N SER A 164 -2.83 -17.03 -32.90
CA SER A 164 -1.41 -17.42 -33.03
C SER A 164 -0.71 -17.56 -31.64
N LEU A 165 -1.29 -16.98 -30.58
CA LEU A 165 -0.89 -17.12 -29.22
C LEU A 165 -2.09 -17.58 -28.38
N ARG A 166 -1.90 -18.58 -27.52
CA ARG A 166 -2.96 -19.13 -26.66
C ARG A 166 -3.40 -18.16 -25.58
N GLY A 167 -2.44 -17.41 -25.05
CA GLY A 167 -2.60 -16.43 -23.99
C GLY A 167 -1.26 -15.98 -23.45
N VAL A 168 -1.32 -15.04 -22.51
CA VAL A 168 -0.16 -14.45 -21.85
C VAL A 168 -0.46 -14.33 -20.35
N TRP A 169 0.48 -14.68 -19.52
CA TRP A 169 0.46 -14.36 -18.09
C TRP A 169 0.88 -12.91 -17.89
N VAL A 170 0.04 -12.12 -17.22
CA VAL A 170 0.32 -10.75 -16.87
C VAL A 170 0.22 -10.56 -15.36
N PRO A 171 1.06 -9.70 -14.75
CA PRO A 171 0.99 -9.39 -13.33
C PRO A 171 -0.31 -8.66 -12.97
N ASN A 172 -0.96 -9.04 -11.88
CA ASN A 172 -2.08 -8.29 -11.33
C ASN A 172 -1.57 -7.13 -10.45
N TRP A 173 -1.11 -6.07 -11.09
CA TRP A 173 -0.56 -4.90 -10.41
C TRP A 173 -1.55 -4.23 -9.47
N TYR A 174 -2.81 -4.17 -9.83
CA TYR A 174 -3.87 -3.64 -8.97
C TYR A 174 -3.96 -4.43 -7.66
N GLN A 175 -4.04 -5.76 -7.74
CA GLN A 175 -4.12 -6.62 -6.56
C GLN A 175 -2.85 -6.49 -5.69
N LEU A 176 -1.67 -6.38 -6.32
CA LEU A 176 -0.43 -6.19 -5.59
C LEU A 176 -0.45 -4.88 -4.81
N GLY A 177 -0.89 -3.79 -5.43
CA GLY A 177 -1.02 -2.48 -4.77
C GLY A 177 -2.01 -2.51 -3.61
N TYR A 178 -3.20 -3.05 -3.85
CA TYR A 178 -4.25 -3.16 -2.84
C TYR A 178 -3.79 -3.97 -1.63
N ARG A 179 -3.27 -5.20 -1.85
CA ARG A 179 -2.80 -6.09 -0.78
C ARG A 179 -1.60 -5.49 -0.02
N SER A 180 -0.72 -4.79 -0.72
CA SER A 180 0.44 -4.14 -0.09
C SER A 180 0.04 -3.02 0.87
N ALA A 181 -0.91 -2.18 0.47
CA ALA A 181 -1.44 -1.13 1.34
C ALA A 181 -2.23 -1.74 2.52
N GLN A 182 -3.00 -2.79 2.27
CA GLN A 182 -3.76 -3.51 3.28
C GLN A 182 -2.85 -4.16 4.34
N GLU A 183 -1.75 -4.78 3.92
CA GLU A 183 -0.78 -5.40 4.83
C GLU A 183 -0.13 -4.35 5.75
N LEU A 184 0.30 -3.22 5.17
CA LEU A 184 0.84 -2.10 5.95
C LEU A 184 -0.18 -1.52 6.92
N TYR A 185 -1.45 -1.44 6.52
CA TYR A 185 -2.54 -1.00 7.38
C TYR A 185 -2.74 -1.96 8.56
N PHE A 186 -2.86 -3.26 8.30
CA PHE A 186 -3.04 -4.25 9.39
C PHE A 186 -1.84 -4.30 10.31
N HIS A 187 -0.63 -4.09 9.79
CA HIS A 187 0.55 -3.97 10.64
C HIS A 187 0.47 -2.72 11.53
N ALA A 188 0.03 -1.58 10.99
CA ALA A 188 -0.17 -0.35 11.77
C ALA A 188 -1.22 -0.52 12.88
N GLU A 189 -2.21 -1.40 12.68
CA GLU A 189 -3.24 -1.77 13.67
C GLU A 189 -2.77 -2.89 14.63
N GLY A 190 -1.53 -3.35 14.52
CA GLY A 190 -0.89 -4.27 15.47
C GLY A 190 -0.75 -5.72 15.01
N SER A 191 -1.04 -6.03 13.76
CA SER A 191 -0.77 -7.35 13.19
C SER A 191 0.72 -7.56 12.92
N ALA A 192 1.16 -8.82 12.86
CA ALA A 192 2.51 -9.13 12.37
C ALA A 192 2.58 -8.81 10.89
N MET A 193 3.70 -8.23 10.44
CA MET A 193 3.92 -7.94 9.03
C MET A 193 4.40 -9.16 8.27
N GLU A 194 3.83 -9.38 7.09
CA GLU A 194 4.18 -10.48 6.20
C GLU A 194 4.53 -9.97 4.80
N SER A 195 5.21 -10.81 4.02
CA SER A 195 5.40 -10.54 2.60
C SER A 195 4.11 -10.77 1.83
N VAL A 196 3.87 -9.95 0.82
CA VAL A 196 2.64 -9.97 0.02
C VAL A 196 2.89 -10.71 -1.29
N GLN A 197 1.93 -11.55 -1.67
CA GLN A 197 1.90 -12.16 -2.99
C GLN A 197 0.58 -11.81 -3.68
N ALA A 198 0.65 -11.39 -4.94
CA ALA A 198 -0.49 -11.18 -5.82
C ALA A 198 -0.49 -12.22 -6.94
N ASP A 199 -1.66 -12.46 -7.51
CA ASP A 199 -1.82 -13.46 -8.55
C ASP A 199 -1.28 -12.96 -9.89
N MET A 200 -0.88 -13.90 -10.75
CA MET A 200 -0.74 -13.65 -12.18
C MET A 200 -2.10 -13.89 -12.86
N LEU A 201 -2.39 -13.14 -13.92
CA LEU A 201 -3.61 -13.25 -14.69
C LEU A 201 -3.33 -13.91 -16.03
N TRP A 202 -4.06 -14.98 -16.35
CA TRP A 202 -3.98 -15.61 -17.66
C TRP A 202 -4.92 -14.93 -18.65
N VAL A 203 -4.38 -14.10 -19.53
CA VAL A 203 -5.14 -13.40 -20.56
C VAL A 203 -5.20 -14.23 -21.83
N SER A 204 -6.34 -14.86 -22.07
CA SER A 204 -6.66 -15.65 -23.26
C SER A 204 -7.59 -14.88 -24.18
N LYS A 205 -7.82 -15.41 -25.41
CA LYS A 205 -8.82 -14.86 -26.32
C LYS A 205 -10.21 -14.79 -25.68
N GLN A 206 -10.61 -15.82 -24.95
CA GLN A 206 -11.90 -15.84 -24.27
C GLN A 206 -12.01 -14.74 -23.22
N ALA A 207 -10.93 -14.47 -22.48
CA ALA A 207 -10.89 -13.41 -21.47
C ALA A 207 -10.97 -12.01 -22.11
N LEU A 208 -10.27 -11.81 -23.24
CA LEU A 208 -10.34 -10.55 -24.00
C LEU A 208 -11.75 -10.33 -24.60
N ASP A 209 -12.32 -11.35 -25.24
CA ASP A 209 -13.67 -11.26 -25.84
C ASP A 209 -14.76 -11.03 -24.77
N ALA A 210 -14.54 -11.45 -23.54
CA ALA A 210 -15.45 -11.25 -22.41
C ALA A 210 -15.26 -9.90 -21.70
N GLY A 211 -14.23 -9.11 -22.04
CA GLY A 211 -13.89 -7.87 -21.32
C GLY A 211 -13.51 -8.09 -19.86
N THR A 212 -13.03 -9.30 -19.51
CA THR A 212 -12.82 -9.68 -18.11
C THR A 212 -11.77 -8.80 -17.42
N TYR A 213 -10.82 -8.26 -18.18
CA TYR A 213 -9.67 -7.51 -17.69
C TYR A 213 -9.54 -6.10 -18.28
N ASP A 214 -10.58 -5.55 -18.92
CA ASP A 214 -10.52 -4.24 -19.58
C ASP A 214 -10.05 -3.15 -18.63
N ALA A 215 -10.58 -3.13 -17.39
CA ALA A 215 -10.17 -2.19 -16.36
C ALA A 215 -8.70 -2.34 -15.92
N LEU A 216 -8.11 -3.53 -16.05
CA LEU A 216 -6.72 -3.83 -15.65
C LEU A 216 -5.74 -3.64 -16.82
N LEU A 217 -6.22 -3.67 -18.04
CA LEU A 217 -5.43 -3.51 -19.25
C LEU A 217 -5.34 -2.06 -19.74
N GLY A 218 -6.07 -1.15 -19.09
CA GLY A 218 -5.98 0.30 -19.34
C GLY A 218 -6.71 0.77 -20.61
N GLU A 219 -7.75 0.06 -21.04
CA GLU A 219 -8.68 0.53 -22.07
C GLU A 219 -9.87 1.31 -21.51
#